data_1b868d1e519809c1b78cff38584cb5b0
#
_entry.id   1b868d1e519809c1b78cff38584cb5b0
#
_cell.length_a   1.000
_cell.length_b   1.000
_cell.length_c   1.000
_cell.angle_alpha   90.00
_cell.angle_beta   90.00
_cell.angle_gamma   90.00
#
_symmetry.space_group_name_H-M   'P 1'
#
loop_
_entity.id
_entity.type
_entity.pdbx_description
1 polymer ?
#
loop_
_entity_poly.entity_id
_entity_poly.type
_entity_poly.pdbx_seq_one_letter_code
_entity_poly.pdbx_strand_id
1 'polypeptide(L)'
;MSNIIDYFRKSRNTLEKGGITLKSNKEEKIRCPECKSYETKRAIAKHKVTCPHCGHHFRIGARTRIKALCDKDSFQELFSNIETIDPLEFPGYQDKMDRSRQTCGEEEGVVCGTATIRRQP
;
A
#
# COMPACT_ATOMS: atom_id res chain seq x y z
N MET A 1 -6.34 2.16 -22.25
CA MET A 1 -6.16 2.62 -20.83
C MET A 1 -7.50 2.44 -20.12
N SER A 2 -7.65 1.32 -19.42
CA SER A 2 -8.91 1.01 -18.70
C SER A 2 -8.94 1.81 -17.41
N ASN A 3 -9.82 2.79 -17.34
CA ASN A 3 -9.98 3.68 -16.18
C ASN A 3 -10.50 2.88 -14.98
N ILE A 4 -9.92 3.12 -13.81
CA ILE A 4 -10.39 2.63 -12.49
C ILE A 4 -11.91 2.84 -12.29
N ILE A 5 -12.46 3.89 -12.88
CA ILE A 5 -13.89 4.21 -12.87
C ILE A 5 -14.73 3.15 -13.60
N ASP A 6 -14.23 2.55 -14.67
CA ASP A 6 -14.94 1.49 -15.40
C ASP A 6 -14.99 0.17 -14.62
N TYR A 7 -13.97 -0.09 -13.80
CA TYR A 7 -13.96 -1.25 -12.90
C TYR A 7 -15.08 -1.15 -11.85
N PHE A 8 -15.26 0.04 -11.27
CA PHE A 8 -16.34 0.27 -10.29
C PHE A 8 -17.74 0.36 -10.92
N ARG A 9 -17.84 0.81 -12.17
CA ARG A 9 -19.10 0.85 -12.92
C ARG A 9 -19.60 -0.55 -13.29
N LYS A 10 -18.67 -1.44 -13.67
CA LYS A 10 -19.01 -2.84 -14.00
C LYS A 10 -19.50 -3.64 -12.78
N SER A 11 -19.08 -3.26 -11.57
CA SER A 11 -19.52 -3.88 -10.32
C SER A 11 -20.93 -3.48 -9.90
N ARG A 12 -21.45 -2.29 -10.30
CA ARG A 12 -22.81 -1.81 -9.98
C ARG A 12 -23.90 -2.39 -10.89
N ASN A 13 -23.62 -2.61 -12.16
CA ASN A 13 -24.61 -3.07 -13.14
C ASN A 13 -25.02 -4.55 -12.99
N THR A 14 -24.43 -5.27 -12.03
CA THR A 14 -24.78 -6.66 -11.73
C THR A 14 -25.87 -6.79 -10.65
N LEU A 15 -26.28 -5.67 -10.02
CA LEU A 15 -27.28 -5.66 -8.94
C LEU A 15 -28.73 -5.51 -9.43
N GLU A 16 -28.96 -5.22 -10.71
CA GLU A 16 -30.30 -4.94 -11.23
C GLU A 16 -31.01 -6.12 -11.90
N LYS A 17 -30.41 -7.31 -11.96
CA LYS A 17 -31.10 -8.51 -12.44
C LYS A 17 -31.25 -9.54 -11.32
N GLY A 18 -32.47 -9.60 -10.79
CA GLY A 18 -32.95 -10.41 -9.70
C GLY A 18 -32.31 -11.80 -9.55
N GLY A 19 -31.59 -11.96 -8.47
CA GLY A 19 -31.06 -13.20 -7.97
C GLY A 19 -30.09 -12.86 -6.86
N ILE A 20 -30.45 -13.18 -5.62
CA ILE A 20 -29.55 -13.06 -4.46
C ILE A 20 -28.44 -14.09 -4.64
N THR A 21 -27.46 -13.77 -5.46
CA THR A 21 -26.18 -14.48 -5.45
C THR A 21 -25.35 -13.79 -4.39
N LEU A 22 -25.26 -14.41 -3.23
CA LEU A 22 -24.23 -14.07 -2.23
C LEU A 22 -22.88 -14.20 -2.93
N LYS A 23 -22.38 -13.09 -3.52
CA LYS A 23 -21.00 -13.03 -3.98
C LYS A 23 -20.14 -13.23 -2.74
N SER A 24 -19.55 -14.40 -2.63
CA SER A 24 -18.46 -14.63 -1.69
C SER A 24 -17.46 -13.50 -1.92
N ASN A 25 -17.31 -12.58 -0.95
CA ASN A 25 -16.16 -11.70 -0.89
C ASN A 25 -14.93 -12.62 -0.84
N LYS A 26 -14.37 -12.91 -2.00
CA LYS A 26 -13.06 -13.55 -2.08
C LYS A 26 -12.08 -12.54 -1.48
N GLU A 27 -11.90 -12.62 -0.17
CA GLU A 27 -10.86 -11.87 0.50
C GLU A 27 -9.54 -12.24 -0.18
N GLU A 28 -8.87 -11.24 -0.73
CA GLU A 28 -7.58 -11.46 -1.39
C GLU A 28 -6.62 -12.12 -0.40
N LYS A 29 -6.21 -13.33 -0.73
CA LYS A 29 -5.25 -14.11 0.06
C LYS A 29 -3.84 -13.82 -0.43
N ILE A 30 -2.94 -13.57 0.51
CA ILE A 30 -1.51 -13.38 0.27
C ILE A 30 -0.80 -14.67 0.68
N ARG A 31 0.09 -15.14 -0.18
CA ARG A 31 0.95 -16.28 0.11
C ARG A 31 2.19 -15.83 0.86
N CYS A 32 2.46 -16.43 2.00
CA CYS A 32 3.70 -16.19 2.74
C CYS A 32 4.90 -16.73 1.95
N PRO A 33 5.97 -15.96 1.75
CA PRO A 33 7.16 -16.43 1.03
C PRO A 33 7.93 -17.51 1.79
N GLU A 34 7.87 -17.52 3.12
CA GLU A 34 8.58 -18.49 3.97
C GLU A 34 7.79 -19.79 4.11
N CYS A 35 6.69 -19.77 4.84
CA CYS A 35 5.95 -21.01 5.17
C CYS A 35 4.93 -21.43 4.08
N LYS A 36 4.79 -20.65 2.99
CA LYS A 36 3.87 -20.87 1.86
C LYS A 36 2.39 -20.91 2.22
N SER A 37 2.00 -20.66 3.47
CA SER A 37 0.60 -20.53 3.88
C SER A 37 -0.10 -19.37 3.18
N TYR A 38 -1.42 -19.45 3.05
CA TYR A 38 -2.26 -18.41 2.49
C TYR A 38 -3.05 -17.73 3.59
N GLU A 39 -2.93 -16.40 3.66
CA GLU A 39 -3.64 -15.60 4.65
C GLU A 39 -4.33 -14.40 4.00
N THR A 40 -5.41 -13.94 4.61
CA THR A 40 -6.09 -12.73 4.17
C THR A 40 -5.31 -11.49 4.55
N LYS A 41 -5.39 -10.43 3.73
CA LYS A 41 -4.80 -9.11 4.06
C LYS A 41 -5.23 -8.63 5.45
N ARG A 42 -6.49 -8.89 5.82
CA ARG A 42 -7.06 -8.52 7.12
C ARG A 42 -6.40 -9.28 8.27
N ALA A 43 -6.17 -10.58 8.12
CA ALA A 43 -5.48 -11.39 9.14
C ALA A 43 -4.04 -10.91 9.34
N ILE A 44 -3.30 -10.67 8.25
CA ILE A 44 -1.94 -10.13 8.28
C ILE A 44 -1.89 -8.77 8.97
N ALA A 45 -2.81 -7.86 8.64
CA ALA A 45 -2.88 -6.53 9.27
C ALA A 45 -3.17 -6.63 10.77
N LYS A 46 -4.07 -7.54 11.21
CA LYS A 46 -4.36 -7.80 12.63
C LYS A 46 -3.13 -8.29 13.39
N HIS A 47 -2.26 -9.07 12.73
CA HIS A 47 -1.00 -9.58 13.27
C HIS A 47 0.18 -8.63 13.04
N LYS A 48 -0.05 -7.30 12.96
CA LYS A 48 1.00 -6.27 12.80
C LYS A 48 1.89 -6.49 11.58
N VAL A 49 1.26 -6.90 10.47
CA VAL A 49 1.92 -7.18 9.18
C VAL A 49 2.92 -8.35 9.26
N THR A 50 2.65 -9.30 10.14
CA THR A 50 3.41 -10.55 10.24
C THR A 50 2.56 -11.74 9.86
N CYS A 51 3.22 -12.79 9.40
CA CYS A 51 2.56 -14.07 9.14
C CYS A 51 2.15 -14.73 10.46
N PRO A 52 0.86 -15.09 10.66
CA PRO A 52 0.41 -15.72 11.90
C PRO A 52 0.98 -17.13 12.11
N HIS A 53 1.49 -17.78 11.06
CA HIS A 53 2.02 -19.14 11.13
C HIS A 53 3.51 -19.20 11.44
N CYS A 54 4.34 -18.35 10.83
CA CYS A 54 5.79 -18.42 10.96
C CYS A 54 6.44 -17.11 11.47
N GLY A 55 5.66 -16.05 11.69
CA GLY A 55 6.19 -14.77 12.14
C GLY A 55 6.93 -13.97 11.07
N HIS A 56 6.97 -14.42 9.81
CA HIS A 56 7.60 -13.67 8.72
C HIS A 56 7.00 -12.27 8.60
N HIS A 57 7.86 -11.23 8.52
CA HIS A 57 7.46 -9.84 8.34
C HIS A 57 7.25 -9.52 6.87
N PHE A 58 6.05 -9.11 6.51
CA PHE A 58 5.76 -8.62 5.16
C PHE A 58 6.28 -7.18 4.98
N ARG A 59 6.60 -6.83 3.74
CA ARG A 59 6.93 -5.44 3.39
C ARG A 59 5.69 -4.56 3.51
N ILE A 60 5.88 -3.37 4.08
CA ILE A 60 4.84 -2.34 4.16
C ILE A 60 5.37 -1.03 3.61
N GLY A 61 4.49 -0.27 2.94
CA GLY A 61 4.82 1.07 2.47
C GLY A 61 5.00 2.06 3.63
N ALA A 62 5.72 3.15 3.35
CA ALA A 62 6.02 4.20 4.33
C ALA A 62 4.75 4.75 5.00
N ARG A 63 3.73 5.10 4.23
CA ARG A 63 2.47 5.66 4.74
C ARG A 63 1.71 4.70 5.65
N THR A 64 1.75 3.41 5.35
CA THR A 64 1.13 2.39 6.21
C THR A 64 1.87 2.27 7.55
N ARG A 65 3.21 2.36 7.52
CA ARG A 65 4.03 2.35 8.74
C ARG A 65 3.78 3.59 9.58
N ILE A 66 3.74 4.78 8.98
CA ILE A 66 3.42 6.04 9.66
C ILE A 66 2.06 5.94 10.36
N LYS A 67 1.01 5.49 9.65
CA LYS A 67 -0.33 5.29 10.24
C LYS A 67 -0.37 4.27 11.38
N ALA A 68 0.55 3.31 11.38
CA ALA A 68 0.64 2.30 12.45
C ALA A 68 1.40 2.76 13.69
N LEU A 69 2.30 3.73 13.55
CA LEU A 69 3.19 4.21 14.63
C LEU A 69 2.70 5.52 15.26
N CYS A 70 2.23 6.45 14.44
CA CYS A 70 1.87 7.79 14.87
C CYS A 70 0.43 7.84 15.39
N ASP A 71 0.16 8.82 16.23
CA ASP A 71 -1.20 9.12 16.66
C ASP A 71 -2.04 9.54 15.45
N LYS A 72 -3.33 9.24 15.53
CA LYS A 72 -4.25 9.53 14.44
C LYS A 72 -4.19 11.01 14.05
N ASP A 73 -4.06 11.27 12.73
CA ASP A 73 -4.06 12.60 12.12
C ASP A 73 -2.96 13.56 12.64
N SER A 74 -1.92 13.03 13.32
CA SER A 74 -0.80 13.83 13.86
C SER A 74 0.36 14.03 12.87
N PHE A 75 0.45 13.20 11.83
CA PHE A 75 1.55 13.26 10.88
C PHE A 75 1.43 14.47 9.96
N GLN A 76 2.47 15.30 9.95
CA GLN A 76 2.64 16.42 9.03
C GLN A 76 3.85 16.16 8.16
N GLU A 77 3.61 15.98 6.87
CA GLU A 77 4.66 15.70 5.89
C GLU A 77 5.53 16.93 5.65
N LEU A 78 6.83 16.75 5.62
CA LEU A 78 7.83 17.76 5.31
C LEU A 78 8.54 17.36 4.03
N PHE A 79 9.00 18.37 3.27
CA PHE A 79 9.81 18.19 2.07
C PHE A 79 9.12 17.38 0.95
N SER A 80 7.80 17.41 0.89
CA SER A 80 7.02 16.72 -0.15
C SER A 80 7.25 17.26 -1.57
N ASN A 81 7.89 18.43 -1.69
CA ASN A 81 8.21 19.08 -2.95
C ASN A 81 9.64 18.83 -3.45
N ILE A 82 10.40 17.99 -2.77
CA ILE A 82 11.75 17.62 -3.22
C ILE A 82 11.63 16.54 -4.28
N GLU A 83 12.28 16.76 -5.40
CA GLU A 83 12.36 15.83 -6.50
C GLU A 83 13.81 15.42 -6.76
N THR A 84 14.02 14.14 -7.04
CA THR A 84 15.34 13.65 -7.47
C THR A 84 15.64 14.17 -8.87
N ILE A 85 16.79 14.81 -9.03
CA ILE A 85 17.33 15.23 -10.32
C ILE A 85 18.50 14.33 -10.73
N ASP A 86 18.70 14.16 -12.02
CA ASP A 86 19.84 13.43 -12.60
C ASP A 86 20.83 14.39 -13.27
N PRO A 87 21.74 15.01 -12.50
CA PRO A 87 22.68 15.98 -13.04
C PRO A 87 23.78 15.33 -13.91
N LEU A 88 23.92 14.02 -13.86
CA LEU A 88 24.91 13.25 -14.63
C LEU A 88 24.30 12.66 -15.91
N GLU A 89 22.99 12.81 -16.11
CA GLU A 89 22.26 12.25 -17.25
C GLU A 89 22.59 10.77 -17.49
N PHE A 90 22.55 9.97 -16.38
CA PHE A 90 22.94 8.58 -16.45
C PHE A 90 21.97 7.77 -17.32
N PRO A 91 22.46 7.00 -18.30
CA PRO A 91 21.60 6.25 -19.20
C PRO A 91 20.63 5.31 -18.47
N GLY A 92 19.33 5.47 -18.72
CA GLY A 92 18.27 4.65 -18.15
C GLY A 92 17.93 4.95 -16.67
N TYR A 93 18.52 5.98 -16.07
CA TYR A 93 18.23 6.37 -14.68
C TYR A 93 16.78 6.83 -14.52
N GLN A 94 16.31 7.71 -15.40
CA GLN A 94 14.95 8.24 -15.36
C GLN A 94 13.91 7.11 -15.49
N ASP A 95 14.08 6.20 -16.45
CA ASP A 95 13.19 5.04 -16.62
C ASP A 95 13.12 4.17 -15.35
N LYS A 96 14.25 4.00 -14.67
CA LYS A 96 14.33 3.25 -13.42
C LYS A 96 13.59 3.96 -12.30
N MET A 97 13.73 5.27 -12.18
CA MET A 97 13.04 6.09 -11.19
C MET A 97 11.52 6.04 -11.41
N ASP A 98 11.07 6.20 -12.64
CA ASP A 98 9.65 6.17 -12.97
C ASP A 98 9.00 4.82 -12.65
N ARG A 99 9.68 3.72 -12.97
CA ARG A 99 9.23 2.37 -12.57
C ARG A 99 9.17 2.19 -11.05
N SER A 100 10.15 2.74 -10.34
CA SER A 100 10.18 2.69 -8.87
C SER A 100 9.03 3.48 -8.27
N ARG A 101 8.76 4.70 -8.73
CA ARG A 101 7.63 5.54 -8.32
C ARG A 101 6.29 4.83 -8.56
N GLN A 102 6.11 4.23 -9.74
CA GLN A 102 4.91 3.45 -10.06
C GLN A 102 4.72 2.23 -9.15
N THR A 103 5.81 1.61 -8.73
CA THR A 103 5.77 0.40 -7.89
C THR A 103 5.53 0.71 -6.42
N CYS A 104 6.17 1.75 -5.87
CA CYS A 104 6.03 2.12 -4.46
C CYS A 104 4.87 3.08 -4.20
N GLY A 105 4.43 3.84 -5.22
CA GLY A 105 3.36 4.84 -5.09
C GLY A 105 3.80 6.12 -4.38
N GLU A 106 5.10 6.35 -4.25
CA GLU A 106 5.69 7.54 -3.67
C GLU A 106 6.59 8.24 -4.70
N GLU A 107 6.68 9.56 -4.64
CA GLU A 107 7.53 10.34 -5.54
C GLU A 107 9.02 10.16 -5.23
N GLU A 108 9.35 9.97 -3.96
CA GLU A 108 10.72 9.79 -3.46
C GLU A 108 10.88 8.54 -2.62
N GLY A 109 12.11 8.11 -2.45
CA GLY A 109 12.47 6.92 -1.66
C GLY A 109 12.28 7.09 -0.15
N VAL A 110 12.04 8.32 0.33
CA VAL A 110 11.90 8.65 1.75
C VAL A 110 10.71 9.58 1.95
N VAL A 111 9.89 9.28 2.94
CA VAL A 111 8.82 10.17 3.43
C VAL A 111 9.26 10.74 4.77
N CYS A 112 9.39 12.06 4.85
CA CYS A 112 9.80 12.78 6.05
C CYS A 112 8.63 13.56 6.66
N GLY A 113 8.63 13.72 7.97
CA GLY A 113 7.59 14.51 8.62
C GLY A 113 7.74 14.54 10.13
N THR A 114 6.86 15.30 10.77
CA THR A 114 6.70 15.35 12.22
C THR A 114 5.39 14.69 12.63
N ALA A 115 5.37 14.07 13.78
CA ALA A 115 4.17 13.43 14.31
C ALA A 115 4.26 13.31 15.83
N THR A 116 3.14 13.03 16.47
CA THR A 116 3.14 12.60 17.87
C THR A 116 3.00 11.08 17.97
N ILE A 117 3.61 10.50 18.98
CA ILE A 117 3.49 9.08 19.33
C ILE A 117 3.10 9.02 20.81
N ARG A 118 1.91 8.47 21.09
CA ARG A 118 1.35 8.45 22.46
C ARG A 118 1.31 9.84 23.08
N ARG A 119 0.94 10.86 22.29
CA ARG A 119 0.89 12.29 22.67
C ARG A 119 2.25 12.91 23.03
N GLN A 120 3.35 12.26 22.67
CA GLN A 120 4.70 12.81 22.77
C GLN A 120 5.17 13.24 21.38
N PRO A 121 5.78 14.44 21.21
CA PRO A 121 6.31 14.91 19.94
C PRO A 121 7.54 14.10 19.49
#